data_1ddc224daa57de4ea6b6ea6b328e262c
#
_entry.id   1ddc224daa57de4ea6b6ea6b328e262c
#
_cell.length_a   1.000
_cell.length_b   1.000
_cell.length_c   1.000
_cell.angle_alpha   90.00
_cell.angle_beta   90.00
_cell.angle_gamma   90.00
#
_symmetry.space_group_name_H-M   'P 1'
#
loop_
_entity.id
_entity.type
_entity.pdbx_description
1 polymer ?
#
loop_
_entity_poly.entity_id
_entity_poly.type
_entity_poly.pdbx_seq_one_letter_code
_entity_poly.pdbx_strand_id
1 'polypeptide(L)'
;TYARADSITRKSLSELKLLREYGLNHLYCGMETGSDRVLQLVNKGFDSNTVIQSGCLAKEANMTLSEFILLGIGGKEYSEENARKTANALNIIRPDFIRVHATGFKPGTMMWQLIQEGTISLQSEEEIVREQRLFLQCLKEMNSYYVNEHIVNLLLEVRGNLLSEKDQMLSDIDRFLSLPPEERLLFAVGRRFNVFFFLDDLK
;
A
#
# COMPACT_ATOMS: atom_id res chain seq x y z
N THR A 1 18.41 -1.12 1.22
CA THR A 1 18.20 -0.85 2.65
C THR A 1 16.78 -0.32 2.91
N TYR A 2 16.30 -0.45 4.15
CA TYR A 2 15.09 0.25 4.61
C TYR A 2 15.43 1.70 4.95
N ALA A 3 14.54 2.61 4.60
CA ALA A 3 14.68 4.03 4.86
C ALA A 3 13.34 4.65 5.27
N ARG A 4 13.41 5.76 6.02
CA ARG A 4 12.27 6.62 6.31
C ARG A 4 12.30 7.84 5.40
N ALA A 5 11.15 8.36 5.02
CA ALA A 5 11.05 9.54 4.15
C ALA A 5 11.84 10.75 4.70
N ASP A 6 11.69 11.03 6.00
CA ASP A 6 12.40 12.11 6.68
C ASP A 6 13.93 11.92 6.76
N SER A 7 14.41 10.68 6.68
CA SER A 7 15.86 10.40 6.61
C SER A 7 16.41 10.64 5.20
N ILE A 8 15.63 10.40 4.17
CA ILE A 8 15.99 10.66 2.77
C ILE A 8 16.03 12.18 2.53
N THR A 9 15.00 12.91 2.96
CA THR A 9 14.91 14.38 2.75
C THR A 9 15.97 15.19 3.49
N ARG A 10 16.62 14.61 4.53
CA ARG A 10 17.78 15.24 5.19
C ARG A 10 19.08 15.17 4.37
N LYS A 11 19.09 14.43 3.26
CA LYS A 11 20.25 14.27 2.39
C LYS A 11 20.11 15.14 1.15
N SER A 12 21.21 15.68 0.71
CA SER A 12 21.27 16.32 -0.60
C SER A 12 21.24 15.29 -1.72
N LEU A 13 20.85 15.71 -2.92
CA LEU A 13 20.89 14.87 -4.10
C LEU A 13 22.30 14.31 -4.39
N SER A 14 23.34 15.11 -4.14
CA SER A 14 24.73 14.69 -4.31
C SER A 14 25.13 13.57 -3.35
N GLU A 15 24.68 13.63 -2.09
CA GLU A 15 24.91 12.57 -1.11
C GLU A 15 24.20 11.27 -1.50
N LEU A 16 22.95 11.37 -2.00
CA LEU A 16 22.22 10.18 -2.47
C LEU A 16 22.89 9.55 -3.70
N LYS A 17 23.36 10.36 -4.65
CA LYS A 17 24.12 9.89 -5.81
C LYS A 17 25.42 9.21 -5.39
N LEU A 18 26.14 9.78 -4.43
CA LEU A 18 27.37 9.20 -3.88
C LEU A 18 27.07 7.84 -3.20
N LEU A 19 26.01 7.75 -2.38
CA LEU A 19 25.61 6.48 -1.77
C LEU A 19 25.30 5.43 -2.83
N ARG A 20 24.65 5.80 -3.94
CA ARG A 20 24.39 4.91 -5.06
C ARG A 20 25.69 4.44 -5.73
N GLU A 21 26.66 5.31 -5.95
CA GLU A 21 27.98 4.96 -6.51
C GLU A 21 28.71 3.95 -5.62
N TYR A 22 28.57 4.05 -4.30
CA TYR A 22 29.10 3.08 -3.34
C TYR A 22 28.26 1.80 -3.15
N GLY A 23 27.25 1.58 -4.01
CA GLY A 23 26.49 0.33 -4.08
C GLY A 23 25.15 0.32 -3.35
N LEU A 24 24.68 1.44 -2.78
CA LEU A 24 23.33 1.54 -2.22
C LEU A 24 22.34 1.80 -3.36
N ASN A 25 21.88 0.73 -3.99
CA ASN A 25 21.07 0.82 -5.22
C ASN A 25 19.56 0.81 -4.97
N HIS A 26 19.08 0.25 -3.87
CA HIS A 26 17.65 0.03 -3.63
C HIS A 26 17.21 0.53 -2.26
N LEU A 27 16.23 1.41 -2.23
CA LEU A 27 15.56 1.90 -1.03
C LEU A 27 14.18 1.27 -0.86
N TYR A 28 13.91 0.77 0.33
CA TYR A 28 12.61 0.29 0.78
C TYR A 28 12.05 1.33 1.75
N CYS A 29 11.09 2.13 1.31
CA CYS A 29 10.56 3.26 2.08
C CYS A 29 9.14 3.00 2.53
N GLY A 30 8.86 3.22 3.81
CA GLY A 30 7.52 3.12 4.36
C GLY A 30 6.77 4.43 4.24
N MET A 31 6.08 4.62 3.13
CA MET A 31 5.12 5.70 2.91
C MET A 31 3.88 5.52 3.80
N GLU A 32 3.37 4.31 3.89
CA GLU A 32 2.14 3.82 4.54
C GLU A 32 0.87 4.39 3.90
N THR A 33 0.75 5.70 3.78
CA THR A 33 -0.38 6.44 3.21
C THR A 33 0.05 7.78 2.65
N GLY A 34 -0.72 8.32 1.72
CA GLY A 34 -0.60 9.71 1.24
C GLY A 34 -1.55 10.69 1.93
N SER A 35 -2.32 10.25 2.92
CA SER A 35 -3.22 11.10 3.70
C SER A 35 -2.52 11.65 4.93
N ASP A 36 -2.40 12.99 5.02
CA ASP A 36 -1.83 13.66 6.19
C ASP A 36 -2.61 13.36 7.47
N ARG A 37 -3.93 13.24 7.34
CA ARG A 37 -4.80 12.90 8.47
C ARG A 37 -4.49 11.50 9.00
N VAL A 38 -4.34 10.52 8.11
CA VAL A 38 -4.00 9.15 8.49
C VAL A 38 -2.56 9.08 9.01
N LEU A 39 -1.60 9.79 8.39
CA LEU A 39 -0.21 9.90 8.90
C LEU A 39 -0.17 10.46 10.34
N GLN A 40 -1.01 11.46 10.65
CA GLN A 40 -1.14 11.99 12.02
C GLN A 40 -1.76 10.96 12.97
N LEU A 41 -2.82 10.27 12.57
CA LEU A 41 -3.46 9.23 13.38
C LEU A 41 -2.49 8.10 13.77
N VAL A 42 -1.60 7.71 12.86
CA VAL A 42 -0.61 6.66 13.14
C VAL A 42 0.70 7.20 13.71
N ASN A 43 0.76 8.50 14.01
CA ASN A 43 1.95 9.18 14.52
C ASN A 43 3.21 8.90 13.70
N LYS A 44 3.11 9.00 12.36
CA LYS A 44 4.22 8.68 11.46
C LYS A 44 5.40 9.64 11.62
N GLY A 45 5.14 10.88 12.07
CA GLY A 45 6.14 11.91 12.38
C GLY A 45 6.58 12.75 11.17
N PHE A 46 5.93 12.61 10.03
CA PHE A 46 6.11 13.42 8.82
C PHE A 46 4.80 13.48 8.02
N ASP A 47 4.71 14.36 7.05
CA ASP A 47 3.57 14.60 6.18
C ASP A 47 3.72 13.98 4.79
N SER A 48 2.67 14.05 3.97
CA SER A 48 2.66 13.54 2.60
C SER A 48 3.65 14.29 1.69
N ASN A 49 3.91 15.57 1.93
CA ASN A 49 4.92 16.33 1.21
C ASN A 49 6.32 15.75 1.41
N THR A 50 6.66 15.41 2.66
CA THR A 50 7.93 14.75 2.99
C THR A 50 8.06 13.41 2.25
N VAL A 51 6.98 12.63 2.18
CA VAL A 51 6.95 11.38 1.42
C VAL A 51 7.23 11.63 -0.07
N ILE A 52 6.49 12.57 -0.68
CA ILE A 52 6.65 12.90 -2.11
C ILE A 52 8.08 13.38 -2.39
N GLN A 53 8.60 14.31 -1.59
CA GLN A 53 9.96 14.82 -1.75
C GLN A 53 11.01 13.72 -1.65
N SER A 54 10.88 12.83 -0.66
CA SER A 54 11.82 11.72 -0.47
C SER A 54 11.84 10.77 -1.67
N GLY A 55 10.65 10.43 -2.18
CA GLY A 55 10.53 9.55 -3.35
C GLY A 55 11.10 10.19 -4.62
N CYS A 56 10.79 11.48 -4.86
CA CYS A 56 11.34 12.23 -6.00
C CYS A 56 12.87 12.33 -5.92
N LEU A 57 13.45 12.63 -4.75
CA LEU A 57 14.89 12.67 -4.53
C LEU A 57 15.56 11.33 -4.80
N ALA A 58 14.96 10.22 -4.32
CA ALA A 58 15.47 8.87 -4.56
C ALA A 58 15.49 8.54 -6.07
N LYS A 59 14.41 8.87 -6.78
CA LYS A 59 14.32 8.67 -8.24
C LYS A 59 15.28 9.55 -9.01
N GLU A 60 15.46 10.83 -8.63
CA GLU A 60 16.42 11.74 -9.24
C GLU A 60 17.90 11.31 -9.00
N ALA A 61 18.15 10.64 -7.89
CA ALA A 61 19.44 9.99 -7.62
C ALA A 61 19.62 8.67 -8.39
N ASN A 62 18.67 8.28 -9.25
CA ASN A 62 18.63 7.01 -9.98
C ASN A 62 18.67 5.77 -9.08
N MET A 63 18.14 5.86 -7.86
CA MET A 63 17.96 4.71 -6.99
C MET A 63 16.70 3.93 -7.36
N THR A 64 16.74 2.63 -7.24
CA THR A 64 15.52 1.80 -7.27
C THR A 64 14.72 2.07 -6.00
N LEU A 65 13.43 2.35 -6.13
CA LEU A 65 12.57 2.71 -5.01
C LEU A 65 11.40 1.74 -4.88
N SER A 66 11.27 1.14 -3.70
CA SER A 66 10.07 0.43 -3.25
C SER A 66 9.33 1.28 -2.22
N GLU A 67 8.06 1.62 -2.47
CA GLU A 67 7.19 2.25 -1.49
C GLU A 67 6.24 1.24 -0.88
N PHE A 68 6.25 1.13 0.45
CA PHE A 68 5.25 0.36 1.18
C PHE A 68 4.03 1.19 1.47
N ILE A 69 2.86 0.65 1.18
CA ILE A 69 1.56 1.25 1.51
C ILE A 69 0.71 0.29 2.32
N LEU A 70 -0.18 0.83 3.14
CA LEU A 70 -1.07 0.06 4.00
C LEU A 70 -2.53 0.32 3.62
N LEU A 71 -3.20 -0.72 3.11
CA LEU A 71 -4.65 -0.71 2.95
C LEU A 71 -5.32 -0.93 4.31
N GLY A 72 -6.44 -0.27 4.54
CA GLY A 72 -7.19 -0.37 5.79
C GLY A 72 -6.63 0.45 6.95
N ILE A 73 -5.47 1.10 6.81
CA ILE A 73 -4.83 1.85 7.89
C ILE A 73 -5.68 3.04 8.39
N GLY A 74 -6.53 3.60 7.54
CA GLY A 74 -7.43 4.70 7.89
C GLY A 74 -8.77 4.26 8.51
N GLY A 75 -9.00 2.95 8.68
CA GLY A 75 -10.32 2.43 9.06
C GLY A 75 -11.38 2.74 8.00
N LYS A 76 -12.65 2.54 8.35
CA LYS A 76 -13.78 2.87 7.44
C LYS A 76 -13.87 4.35 7.17
N GLU A 77 -13.56 5.18 8.15
CA GLU A 77 -13.74 6.63 8.15
C GLU A 77 -12.86 7.32 7.10
N TYR A 78 -11.66 6.80 6.86
CA TYR A 78 -10.66 7.41 5.96
C TYR A 78 -10.26 6.50 4.79
N SER A 79 -11.00 5.43 4.53
CA SER A 79 -10.68 4.44 3.48
C SER A 79 -10.57 5.08 2.09
N GLU A 80 -11.58 5.86 1.69
CA GLU A 80 -11.56 6.56 0.39
C GLU A 80 -10.43 7.60 0.32
N GLU A 81 -10.22 8.37 1.40
CA GLU A 81 -9.14 9.35 1.48
C GLU A 81 -7.78 8.66 1.38
N ASN A 82 -7.59 7.55 2.11
CA ASN A 82 -6.37 6.76 2.05
C ASN A 82 -6.07 6.30 0.61
N ALA A 83 -7.05 5.66 -0.04
CA ALA A 83 -6.88 5.17 -1.41
C ALA A 83 -6.50 6.30 -2.39
N ARG A 84 -7.26 7.39 -2.41
CA ARG A 84 -7.07 8.49 -3.38
C ARG A 84 -5.78 9.27 -3.12
N LYS A 85 -5.51 9.64 -1.88
CA LYS A 85 -4.33 10.45 -1.53
C LYS A 85 -3.04 9.65 -1.71
N THR A 86 -3.05 8.37 -1.36
CA THR A 86 -1.91 7.46 -1.58
C THR A 86 -1.62 7.30 -3.07
N ALA A 87 -2.65 7.06 -3.89
CA ALA A 87 -2.48 6.99 -5.34
C ALA A 87 -1.95 8.30 -5.92
N ASN A 88 -2.45 9.46 -5.46
CA ASN A 88 -1.98 10.76 -5.94
C ASN A 88 -0.49 10.98 -5.64
N ALA A 89 -0.02 10.65 -4.44
CA ALA A 89 1.39 10.76 -4.10
C ALA A 89 2.26 9.83 -4.96
N LEU A 90 1.84 8.57 -5.16
CA LEU A 90 2.55 7.62 -6.00
C LEU A 90 2.56 8.01 -7.48
N ASN A 91 1.50 8.65 -7.98
CA ASN A 91 1.45 9.20 -9.32
C ASN A 91 2.51 10.30 -9.58
N ILE A 92 2.93 11.00 -8.51
CA ILE A 92 4.02 11.99 -8.56
C ILE A 92 5.38 11.29 -8.44
N ILE A 93 5.55 10.42 -7.46
CA ILE A 93 6.81 9.73 -7.15
C ILE A 93 7.22 8.77 -8.27
N ARG A 94 6.27 7.99 -8.81
CA ARG A 94 6.48 6.93 -9.82
C ARG A 94 7.59 5.95 -9.38
N PRO A 95 7.42 5.26 -8.22
CA PRO A 95 8.41 4.31 -7.71
C PRO A 95 8.54 3.11 -8.65
N ASP A 96 9.62 2.33 -8.52
CA ASP A 96 9.78 1.09 -9.29
C ASP A 96 8.87 -0.03 -8.78
N PHE A 97 8.63 -0.05 -7.46
CA PHE A 97 7.75 -1.03 -6.82
C PHE A 97 6.78 -0.36 -5.84
N ILE A 98 5.52 -0.73 -5.92
CA ILE A 98 4.48 -0.41 -4.94
C ILE A 98 4.18 -1.68 -4.16
N ARG A 99 4.61 -1.72 -2.89
CA ARG A 99 4.41 -2.89 -2.02
C ARG A 99 3.22 -2.68 -1.11
N VAL A 100 2.22 -3.51 -1.30
CA VAL A 100 0.93 -3.37 -0.63
C VAL A 100 0.79 -4.38 0.50
N HIS A 101 0.41 -3.88 1.67
CA HIS A 101 0.04 -4.73 2.80
C HIS A 101 -1.34 -4.31 3.31
N ALA A 102 -2.18 -5.27 3.67
CA ALA A 102 -3.36 -5.01 4.49
C ALA A 102 -2.94 -4.78 5.94
N THR A 103 -3.59 -3.84 6.60
CA THR A 103 -3.24 -3.46 7.97
C THR A 103 -3.77 -4.48 8.97
N GLY A 104 -2.88 -5.00 9.83
CA GLY A 104 -3.25 -5.79 11.00
C GLY A 104 -3.13 -4.95 12.27
N PHE A 105 -4.23 -4.80 13.01
CA PHE A 105 -4.24 -4.05 14.26
C PHE A 105 -3.95 -4.99 15.43
N LYS A 106 -2.96 -4.62 16.25
CA LYS A 106 -2.53 -5.44 17.40
C LYS A 106 -2.87 -4.76 18.73
N PRO A 107 -3.33 -5.51 19.74
CA PRO A 107 -3.49 -5.01 21.10
C PRO A 107 -2.22 -4.29 21.59
N GLY A 108 -2.40 -3.19 22.33
CA GLY A 108 -1.30 -2.40 22.89
C GLY A 108 -0.69 -1.36 21.94
N THR A 109 -1.16 -1.25 20.70
CA THR A 109 -0.77 -0.19 19.78
C THR A 109 -1.71 1.02 19.90
N MET A 110 -1.23 2.21 19.51
CA MET A 110 -2.06 3.43 19.48
C MET A 110 -3.29 3.24 18.57
N MET A 111 -3.13 2.59 17.42
CA MET A 111 -4.25 2.29 16.51
C MET A 111 -5.29 1.39 17.18
N TRP A 112 -4.88 0.42 17.99
CA TRP A 112 -5.80 -0.39 18.78
C TRP A 112 -6.59 0.43 19.79
N GLN A 113 -5.96 1.42 20.43
CA GLN A 113 -6.65 2.34 21.35
C GLN A 113 -7.71 3.16 20.61
N LEU A 114 -7.39 3.72 19.44
CA LEU A 114 -8.35 4.47 18.60
C LEU A 114 -9.57 3.62 18.20
N ILE A 115 -9.38 2.31 17.98
CA ILE A 115 -10.46 1.37 17.71
C ILE A 115 -11.32 1.17 18.96
N GLN A 116 -10.70 0.95 20.13
CA GLN A 116 -11.42 0.76 21.40
C GLN A 116 -12.20 2.01 21.82
N GLU A 117 -11.72 3.19 21.50
CA GLU A 117 -12.37 4.49 21.72
C GLU A 117 -13.45 4.81 20.69
N GLY A 118 -13.60 3.98 19.65
CA GLY A 118 -14.57 4.20 18.57
C GLY A 118 -14.20 5.33 17.62
N THR A 119 -12.97 5.82 17.66
CA THR A 119 -12.46 6.87 16.73
C THR A 119 -12.26 6.32 15.34
N ILE A 120 -11.91 5.05 15.23
CA ILE A 120 -11.72 4.32 13.97
C ILE A 120 -12.48 3.00 14.04
N SER A 121 -13.20 2.67 12.96
CA SER A 121 -13.86 1.38 12.79
C SER A 121 -13.06 0.46 11.87
N LEU A 122 -12.93 -0.81 12.27
CA LEU A 122 -12.25 -1.79 11.43
C LEU A 122 -13.00 -2.04 10.12
N GLN A 123 -12.23 -2.12 9.04
CA GLN A 123 -12.75 -2.58 7.76
C GLN A 123 -12.84 -4.12 7.75
N SER A 124 -13.87 -4.64 7.10
CA SER A 124 -13.94 -6.04 6.71
C SER A 124 -12.96 -6.33 5.56
N GLU A 125 -12.70 -7.61 5.29
CA GLU A 125 -11.88 -8.02 4.13
C GLU A 125 -12.43 -7.47 2.82
N GLU A 126 -13.75 -7.48 2.64
CA GLU A 126 -14.40 -6.92 1.46
C GLU A 126 -14.19 -5.40 1.35
N GLU A 127 -14.31 -4.66 2.45
CA GLU A 127 -14.08 -3.22 2.47
C GLU A 127 -12.62 -2.87 2.13
N ILE A 128 -11.65 -3.67 2.60
CA ILE A 128 -10.23 -3.52 2.22
C ILE A 128 -10.03 -3.79 0.71
N VAL A 129 -10.70 -4.81 0.15
CA VAL A 129 -10.65 -5.09 -1.30
C VAL A 129 -11.28 -3.95 -2.11
N ARG A 130 -12.37 -3.34 -1.63
CA ARG A 130 -12.96 -2.15 -2.27
C ARG A 130 -12.03 -0.94 -2.22
N GLU A 131 -11.30 -0.75 -1.12
CA GLU A 131 -10.26 0.27 -0.99
C GLU A 131 -9.11 0.00 -1.98
N GLN A 132 -8.64 -1.25 -2.09
CA GLN A 132 -7.62 -1.67 -3.06
C GLN A 132 -8.06 -1.38 -4.49
N ARG A 133 -9.33 -1.68 -4.82
CA ARG A 133 -9.91 -1.38 -6.13
C ARG A 133 -9.86 0.10 -6.45
N LEU A 134 -10.33 0.94 -5.54
CA LEU A 134 -10.33 2.40 -5.69
C LEU A 134 -8.90 2.93 -5.83
N PHE A 135 -7.99 2.44 -5.01
CA PHE A 135 -6.57 2.79 -5.07
C PHE A 135 -5.98 2.49 -6.46
N LEU A 136 -6.15 1.26 -6.97
CA LEU A 136 -5.68 0.88 -8.30
C LEU A 136 -6.33 1.74 -9.41
N GLN A 137 -7.62 2.03 -9.32
CA GLN A 137 -8.29 2.91 -10.28
C GLN A 137 -7.69 4.31 -10.33
N CYS A 138 -7.28 4.86 -9.17
CA CYS A 138 -6.68 6.20 -9.07
C CYS A 138 -5.20 6.25 -9.49
N LEU A 139 -4.52 5.12 -9.57
CA LEU A 139 -3.15 5.06 -10.11
C LEU A 139 -3.18 5.33 -11.62
N LYS A 140 -2.29 6.24 -12.07
CA LYS A 140 -2.06 6.50 -13.50
C LYS A 140 -1.14 5.40 -14.08
N GLU A 141 -1.10 5.33 -15.40
CA GLU A 141 -0.14 4.49 -16.10
C GLU A 141 1.29 4.88 -15.72
N MET A 142 2.04 3.90 -15.24
CA MET A 142 3.44 4.03 -14.87
C MET A 142 4.13 2.67 -14.92
N ASN A 143 5.41 2.68 -15.21
CA ASN A 143 6.21 1.45 -15.21
C ASN A 143 6.62 1.09 -13.78
N SER A 144 5.64 0.78 -12.95
CA SER A 144 5.83 0.31 -11.57
C SER A 144 5.27 -1.10 -11.43
N TYR A 145 5.96 -1.95 -10.68
CA TYR A 145 5.45 -3.27 -10.35
C TYR A 145 4.63 -3.21 -9.05
N TYR A 146 3.38 -3.61 -9.11
CA TYR A 146 2.47 -3.73 -7.97
C TYR A 146 2.70 -5.07 -7.29
N VAL A 147 3.28 -5.04 -6.09
CA VAL A 147 3.65 -6.22 -5.29
C VAL A 147 2.61 -6.44 -4.19
N ASN A 148 1.83 -7.50 -4.27
CA ASN A 148 0.75 -7.82 -3.34
C ASN A 148 0.89 -9.26 -2.79
N GLU A 149 2.10 -9.65 -2.42
CA GLU A 149 2.45 -11.03 -2.05
C GLU A 149 2.48 -11.25 -0.53
N HIS A 150 2.14 -10.24 0.28
CA HIS A 150 2.18 -10.38 1.73
C HIS A 150 1.05 -11.30 2.21
N ILE A 151 1.37 -12.18 3.18
CA ILE A 151 0.44 -13.22 3.66
C ILE A 151 -0.87 -12.68 4.23
N VAL A 152 -0.87 -11.45 4.73
CA VAL A 152 -2.09 -10.79 5.25
C VAL A 152 -2.99 -10.23 4.15
N ASN A 153 -2.54 -10.18 2.90
CA ASN A 153 -3.35 -9.72 1.79
C ASN A 153 -4.33 -10.82 1.35
N LEU A 154 -5.54 -10.42 0.98
CA LEU A 154 -6.58 -11.38 0.62
C LEU A 154 -6.35 -11.95 -0.80
N LEU A 155 -6.19 -11.08 -1.81
CA LEU A 155 -6.12 -11.43 -3.23
C LEU A 155 -4.66 -11.39 -3.71
N LEU A 156 -3.93 -12.50 -3.62
CA LEU A 156 -2.51 -12.56 -4.01
C LEU A 156 -2.29 -12.48 -5.52
N GLU A 157 -3.30 -12.81 -6.32
CA GLU A 157 -3.29 -12.69 -7.79
C GLU A 157 -3.28 -11.24 -8.27
N VAL A 158 -3.75 -10.29 -7.47
CA VAL A 158 -3.77 -8.86 -7.79
C VAL A 158 -2.36 -8.29 -7.69
N ARG A 159 -1.54 -8.59 -8.68
CA ARG A 159 -0.13 -8.15 -8.77
C ARG A 159 0.31 -8.08 -10.22
N GLY A 160 1.32 -7.28 -10.52
CA GLY A 160 1.83 -7.15 -11.88
C GLY A 160 2.34 -5.75 -12.20
N ASN A 161 2.71 -5.54 -13.45
CA ASN A 161 3.14 -4.25 -13.95
C ASN A 161 1.92 -3.35 -14.23
N LEU A 162 1.89 -2.14 -13.65
CA LEU A 162 0.76 -1.20 -13.78
C LEU A 162 0.53 -0.72 -15.22
N LEU A 163 1.56 -0.73 -16.07
CA LEU A 163 1.42 -0.30 -17.45
C LEU A 163 0.69 -1.34 -18.34
N SER A 164 0.91 -2.63 -18.07
CA SER A 164 0.41 -3.71 -18.93
C SER A 164 -0.65 -4.59 -18.30
N GLU A 165 -0.73 -4.67 -16.96
CA GLU A 165 -1.55 -5.65 -16.25
C GLU A 165 -2.59 -5.02 -15.29
N LYS A 166 -2.71 -3.69 -15.27
CA LYS A 166 -3.64 -2.99 -14.38
C LYS A 166 -5.10 -3.43 -14.58
N ASP A 167 -5.52 -3.57 -15.84
CA ASP A 167 -6.89 -3.96 -16.15
C ASP A 167 -7.18 -5.40 -15.69
N GLN A 168 -6.18 -6.30 -15.80
CA GLN A 168 -6.31 -7.65 -15.27
C GLN A 168 -6.44 -7.65 -13.76
N MET A 169 -5.62 -6.86 -13.05
CA MET A 169 -5.72 -6.71 -11.59
C MET A 169 -7.09 -6.20 -11.14
N LEU A 170 -7.66 -5.21 -11.86
CA LEU A 170 -9.01 -4.71 -11.59
C LEU A 170 -10.07 -5.78 -11.87
N SER A 171 -9.91 -6.55 -12.94
CA SER A 171 -10.80 -7.68 -13.28
C SER A 171 -10.79 -8.76 -12.20
N ASP A 172 -9.62 -9.10 -11.63
CA ASP A 172 -9.50 -10.09 -10.57
C ASP A 172 -10.20 -9.62 -9.27
N ILE A 173 -10.07 -8.33 -8.95
CA ILE A 173 -10.81 -7.73 -7.83
C ILE A 173 -12.32 -7.77 -8.09
N ASP A 174 -12.77 -7.40 -9.29
CA ASP A 174 -14.19 -7.40 -9.65
C ASP A 174 -14.77 -8.81 -9.65
N ARG A 175 -13.98 -9.82 -10.04
CA ARG A 175 -14.35 -11.23 -9.93
C ARG A 175 -14.64 -11.61 -8.48
N PHE A 176 -13.77 -11.27 -7.52
CA PHE A 176 -14.01 -11.50 -6.10
C PHE A 176 -15.27 -10.76 -5.61
N LEU A 177 -15.40 -9.48 -5.94
CA LEU A 177 -16.53 -8.66 -5.47
C LEU A 177 -17.88 -9.10 -6.06
N SER A 178 -17.89 -9.81 -7.19
CA SER A 178 -19.10 -10.37 -7.83
C SER A 178 -19.54 -11.71 -7.25
N LEU A 179 -18.70 -12.39 -6.45
CA LEU A 179 -19.07 -13.63 -5.79
C LEU A 179 -20.23 -13.40 -4.80
N PRO A 180 -21.08 -14.43 -4.56
CA PRO A 180 -22.04 -14.41 -3.46
C PRO A 180 -21.38 -14.10 -2.11
N PRO A 181 -22.07 -13.43 -1.17
CA PRO A 181 -21.49 -13.07 0.13
C PRO A 181 -20.89 -14.24 0.90
N GLU A 182 -21.56 -15.41 0.84
CA GLU A 182 -21.10 -16.66 1.47
C GLU A 182 -19.79 -17.18 0.87
N GLU A 183 -19.61 -17.07 -0.44
CA GLU A 183 -18.37 -17.49 -1.11
C GLU A 183 -17.22 -16.51 -0.81
N ARG A 184 -17.48 -15.21 -0.76
CA ARG A 184 -16.48 -14.21 -0.33
C ARG A 184 -16.02 -14.50 1.10
N LEU A 185 -16.97 -14.80 2.01
CA LEU A 185 -16.65 -15.15 3.38
C LEU A 185 -15.86 -16.46 3.46
N LEU A 186 -16.26 -17.48 2.72
CA LEU A 186 -15.56 -18.76 2.65
C LEU A 186 -14.11 -18.57 2.18
N PHE A 187 -13.92 -17.80 1.11
CA PHE A 187 -12.59 -17.48 0.60
C PHE A 187 -11.74 -16.74 1.64
N ALA A 188 -12.30 -15.70 2.27
CA ALA A 188 -11.57 -14.91 3.26
C ALA A 188 -11.15 -15.78 4.47
N VAL A 189 -12.03 -16.63 4.98
CA VAL A 189 -11.72 -17.58 6.06
C VAL A 189 -10.65 -18.58 5.60
N GLY A 190 -10.82 -19.20 4.43
CA GLY A 190 -9.87 -20.16 3.89
C GLY A 190 -8.47 -19.56 3.71
N ARG A 191 -8.38 -18.28 3.27
CA ARG A 191 -7.11 -17.54 3.21
C ARG A 191 -6.45 -17.41 4.58
N ARG A 192 -7.21 -17.09 5.64
CA ARG A 192 -6.67 -16.93 7.00
C ARG A 192 -6.16 -18.24 7.61
N PHE A 193 -6.72 -19.37 7.17
CA PHE A 193 -6.29 -20.71 7.58
C PHE A 193 -5.33 -21.39 6.59
N ASN A 194 -4.84 -20.68 5.56
CA ASN A 194 -3.96 -21.20 4.50
C ASN A 194 -4.56 -22.40 3.73
N VAL A 195 -5.88 -22.42 3.58
CA VAL A 195 -6.61 -23.42 2.77
C VAL A 195 -6.69 -22.96 1.31
N PHE A 196 -6.96 -21.67 1.10
CA PHE A 196 -6.99 -21.04 -0.21
C PHE A 196 -5.86 -20.04 -0.36
N PHE A 197 -5.32 -19.92 -1.56
CA PHE A 197 -4.31 -18.92 -1.92
C PHE A 197 -4.77 -18.01 -3.06
N PHE A 198 -5.54 -18.56 -4.00
CA PHE A 198 -6.08 -17.85 -5.17
C PHE A 198 -7.59 -18.09 -5.28
N LEU A 199 -8.31 -17.21 -6.00
CA LEU A 199 -9.76 -17.35 -6.19
C LEU A 199 -10.13 -18.66 -6.90
N ASP A 200 -9.24 -19.21 -7.71
CA ASP A 200 -9.49 -20.49 -8.39
C ASP A 200 -9.52 -21.70 -7.45
N ASP A 201 -9.03 -21.57 -6.23
CA ASP A 201 -9.08 -22.63 -5.20
C ASP A 201 -10.50 -22.82 -4.62
N LEU A 202 -11.45 -21.91 -4.94
CA LEU A 202 -12.87 -22.05 -4.54
C LEU A 202 -13.68 -23.06 -5.38
N LYS A 203 -13.10 -23.61 -6.44
CA LYS A 203 -13.80 -24.54 -7.38
C LYS A 203 -13.92 -25.94 -6.84
#